data_cb20cfec3cc6615ab384eebaccff0665
#
_entry.id   cb20cfec3cc6615ab384eebaccff0665
#
_cell.length_a   1.000
_cell.length_b   1.000
_cell.length_c   1.000
_cell.angle_alpha   90.00
_cell.angle_beta   90.00
_cell.angle_gamma   90.00
#
_symmetry.space_group_name_H-M   'P 1'
#
loop_
_entity.id
_entity.type
_entity.pdbx_description
1 polymer ?
#
loop_
_entity_poly.entity_id
_entity_poly.type
_entity_poly.pdbx_seq_one_letter_code
_entity_poly.pdbx_strand_id
1 'polypeptide(L)'
;MKTRFLEQIEEHTGIINKIVNLYADNTDDRQDLRQEILLQAWRSYASFENRSKFSTWLYRVCLNTALVFHRKSKRMVTVDIDNIKPLSNNNEVHHGAELLYLAVKQLPPAERSIIILHLDGYANEEIAEIIGISKNNAAVKLHRIKQTLTDKVRNEANRV
;
A
#
# COMPACT_ATOMS: atom_id res chain seq x y z
N MET A 1 15.99 -16.56 -16.36
CA MET A 1 15.79 -15.71 -15.16
C MET A 1 14.96 -14.47 -15.46
N LYS A 2 15.34 -13.69 -16.47
CA LYS A 2 14.61 -12.48 -16.88
C LYS A 2 13.17 -12.76 -17.30
N THR A 3 12.93 -13.75 -18.13
CA THR A 3 11.59 -14.12 -18.62
C THR A 3 10.66 -14.53 -17.49
N ARG A 4 11.15 -15.38 -16.57
CA ARG A 4 10.37 -15.81 -15.40
C ARG A 4 10.01 -14.65 -14.46
N PHE A 5 10.94 -13.74 -14.26
CA PHE A 5 10.69 -12.53 -13.47
C PHE A 5 9.55 -11.69 -14.08
N LEU A 6 9.62 -11.43 -15.37
CA LEU A 6 8.61 -10.64 -16.08
C LEU A 6 7.23 -11.30 -16.03
N GLU A 7 7.16 -12.61 -16.23
CA GLU A 7 5.91 -13.36 -16.13
C GLU A 7 5.28 -13.23 -14.73
N GLN A 8 6.08 -13.39 -13.68
CA GLN A 8 5.62 -13.27 -12.31
C GLN A 8 5.18 -11.84 -11.97
N ILE A 9 5.89 -10.83 -12.47
CA ILE A 9 5.48 -9.42 -12.30
C ILE A 9 4.15 -9.16 -13.00
N GLU A 10 3.96 -9.64 -14.21
CA GLU A 10 2.72 -9.48 -14.96
C GLU A 10 1.53 -10.12 -14.22
N GLU A 11 1.73 -11.32 -13.67
CA GLU A 11 0.69 -11.99 -12.89
C GLU A 11 0.30 -11.23 -11.60
N HIS A 12 1.21 -10.42 -11.08
CA HIS A 12 1.02 -9.72 -9.80
C HIS A 12 0.99 -8.19 -9.94
N THR A 13 0.69 -7.69 -11.13
CA THR A 13 0.60 -6.24 -11.42
C THR A 13 -0.39 -5.52 -10.50
N GLY A 14 -1.45 -6.20 -10.07
CA GLY A 14 -2.44 -5.65 -9.14
C GLY A 14 -1.84 -5.19 -7.82
N ILE A 15 -0.86 -5.91 -7.28
CA ILE A 15 -0.15 -5.54 -6.05
C ILE A 15 0.59 -4.20 -6.26
N ILE A 16 1.34 -4.11 -7.34
CA ILE A 16 2.12 -2.90 -7.68
C ILE A 16 1.19 -1.69 -7.84
N ASN A 17 0.12 -1.85 -8.62
CA ASN A 17 -0.85 -0.78 -8.85
C ASN A 17 -1.50 -0.29 -7.56
N LYS A 18 -1.89 -1.21 -6.69
CA LYS A 18 -2.48 -0.90 -5.39
C LYS A 18 -1.55 -0.06 -4.54
N ILE A 19 -0.30 -0.49 -4.39
CA ILE A 19 0.69 0.22 -3.58
C ILE A 19 1.02 1.59 -4.17
N VAL A 20 1.21 1.67 -5.48
CA VAL A 20 1.48 2.94 -6.18
C VAL A 20 0.35 3.94 -5.91
N ASN A 21 -0.91 3.51 -6.04
CA ASN A 21 -2.07 4.38 -5.83
C ASN A 21 -2.22 4.82 -4.37
N LEU A 22 -1.83 3.98 -3.41
CA LEU A 22 -1.93 4.30 -1.98
C LEU A 22 -0.82 5.25 -1.48
N TYR A 23 0.34 5.27 -2.14
CA TYR A 23 1.51 6.01 -1.65
C TYR A 23 1.95 7.17 -2.55
N ALA A 24 1.35 7.32 -3.71
CA ALA A 24 1.63 8.44 -4.62
C ALA A 24 0.32 9.08 -5.09
N ASP A 25 0.28 10.41 -5.14
CA ASP A 25 -0.97 11.16 -5.34
C ASP A 25 -1.14 11.70 -6.75
N ASN A 26 -0.07 11.85 -7.52
CA ASN A 26 -0.12 12.37 -8.88
C ASN A 26 0.51 11.40 -9.88
N THR A 27 0.27 11.63 -11.16
CA THR A 27 0.71 10.75 -12.23
C THR A 27 2.24 10.61 -12.28
N ASP A 28 2.97 11.70 -12.10
CA ASP A 28 4.43 11.70 -12.17
C ASP A 28 5.03 10.88 -11.01
N ASP A 29 4.57 11.09 -9.80
CA ASP A 29 5.01 10.34 -8.62
C ASP A 29 4.64 8.86 -8.73
N ARG A 30 3.47 8.55 -9.27
CA ARG A 30 3.05 7.16 -9.49
C ARG A 30 3.96 6.45 -10.48
N GLN A 31 4.34 7.11 -11.57
CA GLN A 31 5.27 6.55 -12.54
C GLN A 31 6.66 6.35 -11.92
N ASP A 32 7.16 7.34 -11.18
CA ASP A 32 8.45 7.24 -10.51
C ASP A 32 8.46 6.12 -9.47
N LEU A 33 7.42 6.01 -8.66
CA LEU A 33 7.32 4.94 -7.67
C LEU A 33 7.23 3.57 -8.34
N ARG A 34 6.46 3.45 -9.42
CA ARG A 34 6.37 2.20 -10.18
C ARG A 34 7.72 1.76 -10.72
N GLN A 35 8.46 2.69 -11.31
CA GLN A 35 9.80 2.40 -11.83
C GLN A 35 10.74 1.98 -10.72
N GLU A 36 10.70 2.66 -9.58
CA GLU A 36 11.55 2.33 -8.44
C GLU A 36 11.21 0.94 -7.87
N ILE A 37 9.94 0.61 -7.76
CA ILE A 37 9.50 -0.74 -7.34
C ILE A 37 10.04 -1.81 -8.28
N LEU A 38 9.87 -1.61 -9.60
CA LEU A 38 10.35 -2.58 -10.58
C LEU A 38 11.87 -2.75 -10.53
N LEU A 39 12.59 -1.65 -10.34
CA LEU A 39 14.04 -1.68 -10.21
C LEU A 39 14.49 -2.44 -8.95
N GLN A 40 13.87 -2.13 -7.82
CA GLN A 40 14.19 -2.81 -6.55
C GLN A 40 13.81 -4.31 -6.60
N ALA A 41 12.68 -4.62 -7.21
CA ALA A 41 12.25 -6.00 -7.40
C ALA A 41 13.26 -6.77 -8.27
N TRP A 42 13.69 -6.17 -9.38
CA TRP A 42 14.69 -6.80 -10.24
C TRP A 42 16.03 -7.03 -9.52
N ARG A 43 16.50 -6.03 -8.79
CA ARG A 43 17.75 -6.14 -8.02
C ARG A 43 17.69 -7.22 -6.94
N SER A 44 16.54 -7.37 -6.30
CA SER A 44 16.34 -8.32 -5.19
C SER A 44 15.94 -9.71 -5.66
N TYR A 45 15.55 -9.89 -6.91
CA TYR A 45 15.00 -11.14 -7.42
C TYR A 45 16.01 -12.29 -7.33
N ALA A 46 17.29 -12.01 -7.54
CA ALA A 46 18.34 -13.03 -7.45
C ALA A 46 18.46 -13.63 -6.04
N SER A 47 18.12 -12.85 -5.01
CA SER A 47 18.12 -13.30 -3.61
C SER A 47 16.78 -13.89 -3.16
N PHE A 48 15.76 -13.85 -4.01
CA PHE A 48 14.49 -14.53 -3.77
C PHE A 48 14.66 -16.03 -3.98
N GLU A 49 14.84 -16.75 -2.88
CA GLU A 49 15.12 -18.20 -2.90
C GLU A 49 13.86 -19.05 -2.79
N ASN A 50 12.69 -18.53 -3.18
CA ASN A 50 11.39 -19.20 -3.07
C ASN A 50 11.03 -19.63 -1.62
N ARG A 51 11.56 -18.94 -0.62
CA ARG A 51 11.25 -19.22 0.80
C ARG A 51 9.85 -18.79 1.20
N SER A 52 9.24 -17.93 0.40
CA SER A 52 7.86 -17.47 0.56
C SER A 52 7.19 -17.49 -0.80
N LYS A 53 5.88 -17.23 -0.82
CA LYS A 53 5.17 -16.99 -2.08
C LYS A 53 5.72 -15.73 -2.73
N PHE A 54 5.73 -15.70 -4.05
CA PHE A 54 6.17 -14.52 -4.81
C PHE A 54 5.37 -13.28 -4.42
N SER A 55 4.05 -13.42 -4.24
CA SER A 55 3.18 -12.31 -3.81
C SER A 55 3.61 -11.71 -2.48
N THR A 56 3.96 -12.53 -1.50
CA THR A 56 4.42 -12.09 -0.18
C THR A 56 5.75 -11.33 -0.30
N TRP A 57 6.69 -11.87 -1.04
CA TRP A 57 7.97 -11.22 -1.30
C TRP A 57 7.78 -9.90 -2.04
N LEU A 58 6.93 -9.88 -3.07
CA LEU A 58 6.66 -8.68 -3.84
C LEU A 58 6.02 -7.58 -2.98
N TYR A 59 5.08 -7.94 -2.10
CA TYR A 59 4.51 -6.98 -1.15
C TYR A 59 5.59 -6.34 -0.28
N ARG A 60 6.52 -7.13 0.23
CA ARG A 60 7.63 -6.60 1.03
C ARG A 60 8.45 -5.59 0.23
N VAL A 61 8.83 -5.93 -0.98
CA VAL A 61 9.59 -5.04 -1.87
C VAL A 61 8.81 -3.75 -2.15
N CYS A 62 7.54 -3.88 -2.52
CA CYS A 62 6.68 -2.73 -2.82
C CYS A 62 6.52 -1.80 -1.62
N LEU A 63 6.20 -2.34 -0.45
CA LEU A 63 5.96 -1.55 0.76
C LEU A 63 7.23 -0.86 1.25
N ASN A 64 8.36 -1.56 1.27
CA ASN A 64 9.63 -0.97 1.66
C ASN A 64 10.02 0.18 0.71
N THR A 65 9.88 -0.03 -0.58
CA THR A 65 10.16 1.00 -1.59
C THR A 65 9.23 2.19 -1.45
N ALA A 66 7.94 1.93 -1.27
CA ALA A 66 6.92 2.99 -1.13
C ALA A 66 7.13 3.84 0.12
N LEU A 67 7.51 3.22 1.25
CA LEU A 67 7.77 3.94 2.50
C LEU A 67 8.99 4.87 2.36
N VAL A 68 10.05 4.40 1.72
CA VAL A 68 11.25 5.22 1.44
C VAL A 68 10.91 6.36 0.49
N PHE A 69 10.20 6.07 -0.58
CA PHE A 69 9.75 7.04 -1.58
C PHE A 69 8.89 8.13 -0.94
N HIS A 70 7.94 7.75 -0.12
CA HIS A 70 7.04 8.69 0.58
C HIS A 70 7.81 9.61 1.52
N ARG A 71 8.78 9.11 2.25
CA ARG A 71 9.64 9.93 3.11
C ARG A 71 10.45 10.95 2.33
N LYS A 72 11.01 10.56 1.20
CA LYS A 72 11.78 11.47 0.32
C LYS A 72 10.90 12.55 -0.30
N SER A 73 9.72 12.19 -0.79
CA SER A 73 8.81 13.17 -1.42
C SER A 73 8.29 14.21 -0.42
N LYS A 74 8.03 13.83 0.83
CA LYS A 74 7.62 14.78 1.89
C LYS A 74 8.69 15.79 2.26
N ARG A 75 9.97 15.44 2.11
CA ARG A 75 11.07 16.37 2.39
C ARG A 75 11.25 17.44 1.30
N MET A 76 10.76 17.18 0.10
CA MET A 76 10.96 18.05 -1.07
C MET A 76 9.77 18.94 -1.37
N VAL A 77 8.62 18.74 -0.74
CA VAL A 77 7.39 19.47 -1.07
C VAL A 77 6.71 19.98 0.20
N THR A 78 6.71 21.30 0.36
CA THR A 78 5.68 22.00 1.12
C THR A 78 4.43 21.99 0.25
N VAL A 79 3.56 21.02 0.46
CA VAL A 79 2.45 20.73 -0.45
C VAL A 79 1.23 21.56 -0.15
N ASP A 80 0.64 22.11 -1.19
CA ASP A 80 -0.79 22.44 -1.25
C ASP A 80 -1.63 21.19 -1.02
N ILE A 81 -2.21 21.10 0.16
CA ILE A 81 -3.12 20.03 0.57
C ILE A 81 -4.44 20.08 -0.22
N ASP A 82 -4.67 21.16 -0.96
CA ASP A 82 -5.96 21.44 -1.60
C ASP A 82 -6.21 20.75 -2.94
N ASN A 83 -5.28 19.93 -3.44
CA ASN A 83 -5.39 19.33 -4.77
C ASN A 83 -5.62 17.80 -4.79
N ILE A 84 -6.20 17.25 -3.72
CA ILE A 84 -6.67 15.87 -3.80
C ILE A 84 -8.02 15.86 -4.54
N LYS A 85 -7.95 15.71 -5.84
CA LYS A 85 -9.16 15.43 -6.62
C LYS A 85 -9.53 13.96 -6.41
N PRO A 86 -10.70 13.67 -5.84
CA PRO A 86 -11.19 12.31 -5.85
C PRO A 86 -11.36 11.87 -7.30
N LEU A 87 -10.89 10.67 -7.63
CA LEU A 87 -11.21 10.03 -8.87
C LEU A 87 -12.73 9.77 -8.88
N SER A 88 -13.47 10.72 -9.44
CA SER A 88 -14.91 10.58 -9.57
C SER A 88 -15.21 9.60 -10.70
N ASN A 89 -15.40 8.35 -10.36
CA ASN A 89 -16.11 7.44 -11.22
C ASN A 89 -17.52 7.24 -10.66
N ASN A 90 -18.47 7.71 -11.45
CA ASN A 90 -19.90 7.65 -11.20
C ASN A 90 -20.41 6.21 -11.10
N ASN A 91 -20.36 5.61 -9.90
CA ASN A 91 -21.17 4.43 -9.62
C ASN A 91 -21.48 4.37 -8.13
N GLU A 92 -22.72 4.51 -7.79
CA GLU A 92 -23.24 4.47 -6.42
C GLU A 92 -22.86 3.18 -5.65
N VAL A 93 -22.54 2.11 -6.39
CA VAL A 93 -22.17 0.81 -5.81
C VAL A 93 -20.80 0.82 -5.12
N HIS A 94 -19.96 1.81 -5.41
CA HIS A 94 -18.60 1.89 -4.87
C HIS A 94 -18.39 2.93 -3.78
N HIS A 95 -19.46 3.56 -3.29
CA HIS A 95 -19.34 4.64 -2.31
C HIS A 95 -18.69 4.18 -1.00
N GLY A 96 -19.05 3.00 -0.49
CA GLY A 96 -18.44 2.43 0.70
C GLY A 96 -16.97 2.06 0.53
N ALA A 97 -16.61 1.46 -0.61
CA ALA A 97 -15.23 1.13 -0.94
C ALA A 97 -14.37 2.39 -1.14
N GLU A 98 -14.93 3.42 -1.77
CA GLU A 98 -14.27 4.71 -1.96
C GLU A 98 -13.99 5.43 -0.63
N LEU A 99 -14.97 5.44 0.29
CA LEU A 99 -14.80 6.00 1.63
C LEU A 99 -13.70 5.28 2.41
N LEU A 100 -13.66 3.96 2.33
CA LEU A 100 -12.61 3.16 2.97
C LEU A 100 -11.24 3.49 2.38
N TYR A 101 -11.13 3.58 1.06
CA TYR A 101 -9.90 3.92 0.38
C TYR A 101 -9.37 5.30 0.82
N LEU A 102 -10.23 6.31 0.86
CA LEU A 102 -9.88 7.65 1.32
C LEU A 102 -9.44 7.65 2.78
N ALA A 103 -10.12 6.90 3.63
CA ALA A 103 -9.76 6.75 5.04
C ALA A 103 -8.38 6.09 5.21
N VAL A 104 -8.09 5.06 4.43
CA VAL A 104 -6.78 4.40 4.43
C VAL A 104 -5.68 5.37 4.00
N LYS A 105 -5.92 6.20 2.99
CA LYS A 105 -4.95 7.21 2.54
C LYS A 105 -4.64 8.26 3.61
N GLN A 106 -5.54 8.52 4.53
CA GLN A 106 -5.32 9.46 5.64
C GLN A 106 -4.47 8.88 6.78
N LEU A 107 -4.29 7.56 6.82
CA LEU A 107 -3.44 6.92 7.82
C LEU A 107 -1.96 7.26 7.59
N PRO A 108 -1.15 7.27 8.67
CA PRO A 108 0.31 7.32 8.50
C PRO A 108 0.81 6.19 7.59
N PRO A 109 1.89 6.41 6.82
CA PRO A 109 2.35 5.42 5.82
C PRO A 109 2.57 4.02 6.37
N ALA A 110 3.15 3.88 7.56
CA ALA A 110 3.38 2.57 8.18
C ALA A 110 2.08 1.85 8.52
N GLU A 111 1.07 2.58 8.96
CA GLU A 111 -0.24 2.00 9.28
C GLU A 111 -1.00 1.58 8.02
N ARG A 112 -0.85 2.32 6.91
CA ARG A 112 -1.41 1.90 5.61
C ARG A 112 -0.91 0.54 5.20
N SER A 113 0.38 0.26 5.41
CA SER A 113 0.98 -1.03 5.05
C SER A 113 0.37 -2.19 5.83
N ILE A 114 0.08 -2.00 7.09
CA ILE A 114 -0.52 -3.03 7.94
C ILE A 114 -1.96 -3.33 7.49
N ILE A 115 -2.76 -2.29 7.31
CA ILE A 115 -4.17 -2.50 6.96
C ILE A 115 -4.35 -3.07 5.55
N ILE A 116 -3.51 -2.66 4.59
CA ILE A 116 -3.63 -3.19 3.23
C ILE A 116 -3.35 -4.70 3.19
N LEU A 117 -2.38 -5.17 3.95
CA LEU A 117 -2.10 -6.59 4.05
C LEU A 117 -3.25 -7.34 4.71
N HIS A 118 -3.84 -6.78 5.75
CA HIS A 118 -5.01 -7.37 6.40
C HIS A 118 -6.20 -7.48 5.43
N LEU A 119 -6.48 -6.42 4.68
CA LEU A 119 -7.58 -6.41 3.71
C LEU A 119 -7.36 -7.40 2.57
N ASP A 120 -6.12 -7.73 2.25
CA ASP A 120 -5.77 -8.75 1.26
C ASP A 120 -5.77 -10.18 1.83
N GLY A 121 -6.14 -10.35 3.09
CA GLY A 121 -6.32 -11.66 3.70
C GLY A 121 -5.12 -12.24 4.41
N TYR A 122 -4.06 -11.47 4.63
CA TYR A 122 -2.89 -11.94 5.37
C TYR A 122 -3.19 -12.06 6.86
N ALA A 123 -2.72 -13.15 7.48
CA ALA A 123 -2.82 -13.36 8.92
C ALA A 123 -1.84 -12.44 9.66
N ASN A 124 -2.10 -12.17 10.95
CA ASN A 124 -1.25 -11.31 11.76
C ASN A 124 0.22 -11.75 11.79
N GLU A 125 0.47 -13.06 11.78
CA GLU A 125 1.82 -13.61 11.72
C GLU A 125 2.55 -13.22 10.43
N GLU A 126 1.84 -13.32 9.32
CA GLU A 126 2.37 -12.96 7.99
C GLU A 126 2.62 -11.45 7.87
N ILE A 127 1.68 -10.64 8.38
CA ILE A 127 1.83 -9.18 8.42
C ILE A 127 3.07 -8.80 9.25
N ALA A 128 3.21 -9.40 10.42
CA ALA A 128 4.36 -9.17 11.30
C ALA A 128 5.69 -9.47 10.59
N GLU A 129 5.74 -10.59 9.87
CA GLU A 129 6.92 -10.99 9.11
C GLU A 129 7.22 -10.04 7.95
N ILE A 130 6.21 -9.65 7.18
CA ILE A 130 6.38 -8.73 6.04
C ILE A 130 6.85 -7.35 6.52
N ILE A 131 6.25 -6.83 7.58
CA ILE A 131 6.52 -5.48 8.09
C ILE A 131 7.79 -5.45 8.96
N GLY A 132 8.16 -6.57 9.58
CA GLY A 132 9.33 -6.66 10.44
C GLY A 132 9.06 -6.27 11.90
N ILE A 133 7.89 -6.61 12.42
CA ILE A 133 7.48 -6.38 13.81
C ILE A 133 7.07 -7.70 14.47
N SER A 134 6.84 -7.70 15.78
CA SER A 134 6.34 -8.89 16.47
C SER A 134 4.87 -9.14 16.14
N LYS A 135 4.44 -10.40 16.27
CA LYS A 135 3.04 -10.80 16.06
C LYS A 135 2.09 -10.02 16.99
N ASN A 136 2.46 -9.88 18.26
CA ASN A 136 1.66 -9.14 19.24
C ASN A 136 1.55 -7.66 18.87
N ASN A 137 2.65 -7.05 18.42
CA ASN A 137 2.67 -5.67 17.98
C ASN A 137 1.78 -5.47 16.74
N ALA A 138 1.85 -6.39 15.79
CA ALA A 138 0.97 -6.38 14.61
C ALA A 138 -0.50 -6.44 15.02
N ALA A 139 -0.88 -7.32 15.92
CA ALA A 139 -2.26 -7.46 16.40
C ALA A 139 -2.76 -6.19 17.09
N VAL A 140 -1.95 -5.59 17.98
CA VAL A 140 -2.30 -4.36 18.69
C VAL A 140 -2.46 -3.19 17.70
N LYS A 141 -1.51 -3.02 16.81
CA LYS A 141 -1.56 -1.95 15.79
C LYS A 141 -2.77 -2.12 14.87
N LEU A 142 -3.02 -3.33 14.40
CA LEU A 142 -4.16 -3.62 13.54
C LEU A 142 -5.50 -3.28 14.22
N HIS A 143 -5.64 -3.65 15.50
CA HIS A 143 -6.84 -3.32 16.26
C HIS A 143 -7.07 -1.81 16.34
N ARG A 144 -6.04 -1.04 16.66
CA ARG A 144 -6.10 0.43 16.71
C ARG A 144 -6.43 1.04 15.35
N ILE A 145 -5.80 0.52 14.29
CA ILE A 145 -6.05 0.99 12.93
C ILE A 145 -7.50 0.76 12.53
N LYS A 146 -8.05 -0.41 12.83
CA LYS A 146 -9.47 -0.73 12.56
C LYS A 146 -10.41 0.24 13.26
N GLN A 147 -10.14 0.57 14.53
CA GLN A 147 -10.93 1.55 15.27
C GLN A 147 -10.86 2.93 14.61
N THR A 148 -9.66 3.38 14.28
CA THR A 148 -9.44 4.67 13.60
C THR A 148 -10.19 4.73 12.28
N LEU A 149 -10.13 3.67 11.48
CA LEU A 149 -10.83 3.60 10.20
C LEU A 149 -12.34 3.61 10.36
N THR A 150 -12.87 2.87 11.33
CA THR A 150 -14.30 2.83 11.63
C THR A 150 -14.79 4.24 11.97
N ASP A 151 -14.07 4.95 12.81
CA ASP A 151 -14.42 6.33 13.20
C ASP A 151 -14.36 7.29 12.01
N LYS A 152 -13.32 7.20 11.19
CA LYS A 152 -13.18 8.05 9.99
C LYS A 152 -14.29 7.79 8.97
N VAL A 153 -14.61 6.56 8.68
CA VAL A 153 -15.67 6.19 7.73
C VAL A 153 -17.03 6.65 8.26
N ARG A 154 -17.29 6.48 9.55
CA ARG A 154 -18.54 6.92 10.18
C ARG A 154 -18.68 8.46 10.12
N ASN A 155 -17.61 9.19 10.39
CA ASN A 155 -17.63 10.66 10.34
C ASN A 155 -17.87 11.16 8.91
N GLU A 156 -17.26 10.56 7.91
CA GLU A 156 -17.49 10.93 6.51
C GLU A 156 -18.92 10.59 6.08
N ALA A 157 -19.45 9.44 6.48
CA ALA A 157 -20.84 9.07 6.18
C ALA A 157 -21.84 10.04 6.81
N ASN A 158 -21.55 10.60 7.98
CA ASN A 158 -22.41 11.54 8.67
C ASN A 158 -22.35 12.98 8.10
N ARG A 159 -21.39 13.27 7.24
CA ARG A 159 -21.27 14.59 6.58
C ARG A 159 -22.11 14.72 5.30
N VAL A 160 -22.73 13.65 4.88
CA VAL A 160 -23.57 13.63 3.66
C VAL A 160 -25.05 13.93 4.03
#